data_6709da9041dd4921392909147b624ddf
#
_entry.id   6709da9041dd4921392909147b624ddf
#
_cell.length_a   1.000
_cell.length_b   1.000
_cell.length_c   1.000
_cell.angle_alpha   90.00
_cell.angle_beta   90.00
_cell.angle_gamma   90.00
#
_symmetry.space_group_name_H-M   'P 1'
#
loop_
_entity.id
_entity.type
_entity.pdbx_description
1 polymer ?
#
loop_
_entity_poly.entity_id
_entity_poly.type
_entity_poly.pdbx_seq_one_letter_code
_entity_poly.pdbx_strand_id
1 'polypeptide(L)' 'MAVYALLVDAQDEQAEAFYLYNGFIPCIGTPYTLYLPLKTINKI' A
#
# COMPACT_ATOMS: atom_id res chain seq x y z
N MET A 1 11.09 10.97 -13.46
CA MET A 1 9.84 10.43 -13.14
C MET A 1 9.74 10.00 -11.71
N ALA A 2 8.76 10.46 -11.03
CA ALA A 2 8.65 10.19 -9.62
C ALA A 2 7.55 9.18 -9.36
N VAL A 3 7.83 8.25 -8.50
CA VAL A 3 6.85 7.27 -8.11
C VAL A 3 6.52 7.50 -6.66
N TYR A 4 5.28 7.73 -6.40
CA TYR A 4 4.85 7.96 -5.04
C TYR A 4 4.15 6.71 -4.52
N ALA A 5 4.29 6.46 -3.27
CA ALA A 5 3.63 5.35 -2.64
C ALA A 5 3.17 5.77 -1.26
N LEU A 6 2.01 5.29 -0.90
CA LEU A 6 1.47 5.56 0.42
C LEU A 6 1.74 4.34 1.29
N LEU A 7 2.46 4.55 2.37
CA LEU A 7 2.79 3.45 3.28
C LEU A 7 1.89 3.48 4.49
N VAL A 8 1.39 2.33 4.86
CA VAL A 8 0.56 2.21 6.05
C VAL A 8 1.00 1.00 6.85
N ASP A 9 0.77 1.06 8.15
CA ASP A 9 1.03 -0.05 9.02
C ASP A 9 -0.29 -0.53 9.59
N ALA A 10 -0.63 -1.78 9.35
CA ALA A 10 -1.82 -2.35 9.93
C ALA A 10 -1.53 -2.78 11.36
N GLN A 11 -2.51 -2.63 12.22
CA GLN A 11 -2.29 -2.99 13.62
C GLN A 11 -2.49 -4.47 13.85
N ASP A 12 -3.29 -5.11 13.03
CA ASP A 12 -3.55 -6.52 13.18
C ASP A 12 -4.00 -7.06 11.84
N GLU A 13 -4.35 -8.34 11.82
CA GLU A 13 -4.73 -8.99 10.58
C GLU A 13 -6.00 -8.41 10.00
N GLN A 14 -6.87 -7.94 10.85
CA GLN A 14 -8.12 -7.38 10.37
C GLN A 14 -7.86 -6.09 9.61
N ALA A 15 -7.00 -5.26 10.15
CA ALA A 15 -6.63 -4.02 9.46
C ALA A 15 -5.89 -4.33 8.18
N GLU A 16 -5.03 -5.34 8.20
CA GLU A 16 -4.30 -5.72 7.01
C GLU A 16 -5.27 -6.14 5.91
N ALA A 17 -6.27 -6.95 6.27
CA ALA A 17 -7.24 -7.40 5.29
C ALA A 17 -8.01 -6.22 4.71
N PHE A 18 -8.31 -5.24 5.54
CA PHE A 18 -9.01 -4.05 5.07
C PHE A 18 -8.17 -3.31 4.03
N TYR A 19 -6.89 -3.15 4.29
CA TYR A 19 -6.03 -2.46 3.34
C TYR A 19 -5.86 -3.27 2.06
N LEU A 20 -5.73 -4.58 2.18
CA LEU A 20 -5.63 -5.42 1.00
C LEU A 20 -6.88 -5.31 0.14
N TYR A 21 -8.02 -5.25 0.80
CA TYR A 21 -9.27 -5.13 0.07
C TYR A 21 -9.32 -3.81 -0.70
N ASN A 22 -8.66 -2.80 -0.19
CA ASN A 22 -8.65 -1.50 -0.84
C ASN A 22 -7.54 -1.35 -1.88
N GLY A 23 -6.80 -2.40 -2.14
CA GLY A 23 -5.81 -2.36 -3.21
C GLY A 23 -4.38 -2.17 -2.75
N PHE A 24 -4.15 -2.18 -1.45
CA PHE A 24 -2.80 -2.06 -0.94
C PHE A 24 -2.04 -3.35 -1.16
N ILE A 25 -0.74 -3.25 -1.23
CA ILE A 25 0.13 -4.38 -1.49
C ILE A 25 0.98 -4.62 -0.25
N PRO A 26 1.03 -5.87 0.24
CA PRO A 26 1.85 -6.12 1.43
C PRO A 26 3.32 -6.06 1.10
N CYS A 27 4.07 -5.45 1.98
CA CYS A 27 5.52 -5.40 1.84
C CYS A 27 6.12 -6.72 2.24
N ILE A 28 7.08 -7.15 1.47
CA ILE A 28 7.77 -8.38 1.77
C ILE A 28 8.82 -8.09 2.83
N GLY A 29 8.84 -8.91 3.86
CA GLY A 29 9.84 -8.74 4.90
C GLY A 29 9.40 -7.89 6.06
N THR A 30 8.31 -7.16 5.92
CA THR A 30 7.79 -6.36 7.01
C THR A 30 6.33 -6.70 7.19
N PRO A 31 6.01 -7.51 8.18
CA PRO A 31 4.62 -7.91 8.37
C PRO A 31 3.76 -6.69 8.67
N TYR A 32 2.55 -6.71 8.18
CA TYR A 32 1.56 -5.68 8.44
C TYR A 32 1.90 -4.32 7.86
N THR A 33 2.93 -4.23 7.06
CA THR A 33 3.24 -2.99 6.35
C THR A 33 2.78 -3.13 4.92
N LEU A 34 1.99 -2.19 4.46
CA LEU A 34 1.45 -2.23 3.11
C LEU A 34 1.72 -0.92 2.41
N TYR A 35 1.70 -0.95 1.11
CA TYR A 35 1.90 0.27 0.35
C TYR A 35 0.93 0.31 -0.82
N LEU A 36 0.60 1.52 -1.22
CA LEU A 36 -0.26 1.73 -2.36
C LEU A 36 0.49 2.59 -3.35
N PRO A 37 0.90 2.04 -4.48
CA PRO A 37 1.61 2.84 -5.46
C PRO A 37 0.68 3.89 -6.05
N LEU A 38 1.07 5.12 -5.97
CA LEU A 38 0.30 6.23 -6.51
C LEU A 38 0.92 6.65 -7.82
N LYS A 39 0.42 6.10 -8.92
CA LYS A 39 0.93 6.45 -10.19
C LYS A 39 0.35 7.71 -10.64
N THR A 40 1.11 8.70 -10.81
CA THR A 40 0.63 9.91 -11.36
C THR A 40 0.64 9.78 -12.78
N ILE A 41 -0.39 9.64 -13.33
CA ILE A 41 -0.39 9.49 -14.69
C ILE A 41 -0.54 10.71 -15.37
N ASN A 42 -0.07 11.14 -15.73
CA ASN A 42 -0.37 12.22 -16.37
C ASN A 42 -0.45 12.23 -17.63
N LYS A 43 -0.78 11.98 -18.01
CA LYS A 43 -0.88 11.89 -18.93
C LYS A 43 -1.01 12.54 -19.55
N ILE A 44 -0.95 12.73 -19.81
CA ILE A 44 -1.02 13.15 -20.36
C ILE A 44 -0.88 13.43 -20.70
#